data_c9c9d8bc477729b8749b5127175b9c3b
#
_entry.id   c9c9d8bc477729b8749b5127175b9c3b
#
_cell.length_a   1.000
_cell.length_b   1.000
_cell.length_c   1.000
_cell.angle_alpha   90.00
_cell.angle_beta   90.00
_cell.angle_gamma   90.00
#
_symmetry.space_group_name_H-M   'P 1'
#
loop_
_entity.id
_entity.type
_entity.pdbx_description
1 polymer ?
#
loop_
_entity_poly.entity_id
_entity_poly.type
_entity_poly.pdbx_seq_one_letter_code
_entity_poly.pdbx_strand_id
1 'polypeptide(L)'
;MIARVSGLPRSRVAAAHKAGLIRVNAAPAKPSLLLHAGDIIDYEVAPLAQLVVEPEELPLDIVFEDDDLLVVNKPAGMVTHPAHGATDGTLVNALLAHTPTLPGERVRAGLIHRLDRDTSGLIAIAKTAQALTTLGRAMNKRYIHREYLALVRGIPRDPEGTIEGAIGRDPQNRLRFAIRSDGKPAVTHYVLNERLNGAAELILRLETGRTHQIRVHLAAIGHPVINDPLYGRSDARFALPGQALHASKLELKHPRTKERLHFEVAPPPEYAAAKELLRR
;
A
#
# COMPACT_ATOMS: atom_id res chain seq x y z
N MET A 1 -2.14 -9.96 30.09
CA MET A 1 -3.40 -9.62 30.78
C MET A 1 -3.90 -8.25 30.37
N ILE A 2 -3.19 -7.14 30.62
CA ILE A 2 -3.65 -5.75 30.36
C ILE A 2 -4.21 -5.57 28.95
N ALA A 3 -3.49 -5.97 27.90
CA ALA A 3 -3.96 -5.87 26.51
C ALA A 3 -5.29 -6.60 26.24
N ARG A 4 -5.59 -7.65 27.01
CA ARG A 4 -6.84 -8.42 26.88
C ARG A 4 -8.00 -7.77 27.61
N VAL A 5 -7.74 -7.16 28.77
CA VAL A 5 -8.78 -6.53 29.61
C VAL A 5 -9.11 -5.13 29.10
N SER A 6 -8.08 -4.37 28.67
CA SER A 6 -8.23 -2.99 28.20
C SER A 6 -8.63 -2.87 26.73
N GLY A 7 -8.57 -3.96 25.93
CA GLY A 7 -8.74 -3.89 24.47
C GLY A 7 -7.59 -3.21 23.72
N LEU A 8 -6.53 -2.81 24.43
CA LEU A 8 -5.41 -2.10 23.83
C LEU A 8 -4.46 -3.05 23.06
N PRO A 9 -3.85 -2.60 21.96
CA PRO A 9 -2.81 -3.34 21.29
C PRO A 9 -1.64 -3.68 22.21
N ARG A 10 -1.07 -4.89 22.12
CA ARG A 10 0.08 -5.31 22.93
C ARG A 10 1.28 -4.37 22.86
N SER A 11 1.50 -3.74 21.69
CA SER A 11 2.56 -2.76 21.49
C SER A 11 2.39 -1.51 22.36
N ARG A 12 1.15 -1.06 22.58
CA ARG A 12 0.85 0.07 23.45
C ARG A 12 1.09 -0.26 24.93
N VAL A 13 0.67 -1.44 25.35
CA VAL A 13 0.93 -1.93 26.70
C VAL A 13 2.44 -2.03 26.95
N ALA A 14 3.21 -2.51 25.96
CA ALA A 14 4.67 -2.58 26.05
C ALA A 14 5.31 -1.17 26.12
N ALA A 15 4.80 -0.20 25.35
CA ALA A 15 5.26 1.19 25.40
C ALA A 15 4.97 1.86 26.74
N ALA A 16 3.75 1.69 27.25
CA ALA A 16 3.36 2.18 28.59
C ALA A 16 4.23 1.56 29.68
N HIS A 17 4.51 0.26 29.57
CA HIS A 17 5.41 -0.43 30.49
C HIS A 17 6.83 0.16 30.46
N LYS A 18 7.40 0.37 29.26
CA LYS A 18 8.72 0.97 29.08
C LYS A 18 8.81 2.40 29.63
N ALA A 19 7.69 3.11 29.60
CA ALA A 19 7.55 4.47 30.15
C ALA A 19 7.29 4.48 31.70
N GLY A 20 7.23 3.31 32.36
CA GLY A 20 6.94 3.23 33.81
C GLY A 20 5.49 3.54 34.21
N LEU A 21 4.58 3.55 33.22
CA LEU A 21 3.17 3.92 33.40
C LEU A 21 2.28 2.72 33.78
N ILE A 22 2.86 1.57 34.11
CA ILE A 22 2.13 0.39 34.60
C ILE A 22 2.62 0.05 35.99
N ARG A 23 1.70 0.04 36.96
CA ARG A 23 1.97 -0.29 38.34
C ARG A 23 1.09 -1.46 38.78
N VAL A 24 1.60 -2.27 39.69
CA VAL A 24 0.84 -3.31 40.37
C VAL A 24 0.98 -3.07 41.87
N ASN A 25 -0.13 -2.94 42.56
CA ASN A 25 -0.19 -2.58 44.00
C ASN A 25 0.66 -1.33 44.29
N ALA A 26 0.50 -0.29 43.45
CA ALA A 26 1.21 0.99 43.48
C ALA A 26 2.71 0.93 43.17
N ALA A 27 3.32 -0.24 42.97
CA ALA A 27 4.73 -0.39 42.64
C ALA A 27 4.93 -0.58 41.07
N PRO A 28 6.03 -0.07 40.50
CA PRO A 28 6.33 -0.29 39.10
C PRO A 28 6.39 -1.80 38.74
N ALA A 29 5.62 -2.21 37.74
CA ALA A 29 5.54 -3.61 37.36
C ALA A 29 6.64 -4.00 36.35
N LYS A 30 7.18 -5.21 36.48
CA LYS A 30 8.04 -5.81 35.43
C LYS A 30 7.17 -6.58 34.42
N PRO A 31 7.56 -6.68 33.10
CA PRO A 31 6.77 -7.41 32.10
C PRO A 31 6.52 -8.88 32.46
N SER A 32 7.43 -9.48 33.22
CA SER A 32 7.40 -10.88 33.66
C SER A 32 6.73 -11.09 35.01
N LEU A 33 6.15 -10.03 35.63
CA LEU A 33 5.50 -10.15 36.93
C LEU A 33 4.29 -11.08 36.82
N LEU A 34 4.30 -12.12 37.65
CA LEU A 34 3.14 -13.01 37.80
C LEU A 34 2.11 -12.28 38.68
N LEU A 35 0.89 -12.19 38.17
CA LEU A 35 -0.22 -11.54 38.85
C LEU A 35 -1.03 -12.54 39.67
N HIS A 36 -1.45 -12.15 40.85
CA HIS A 36 -2.28 -12.93 41.74
C HIS A 36 -3.71 -12.37 41.79
N ALA A 37 -4.64 -13.19 42.25
CA ALA A 37 -6.01 -12.73 42.47
C ALA A 37 -5.99 -11.68 43.60
N GLY A 38 -6.60 -10.52 43.33
CA GLY A 38 -6.60 -9.37 44.27
C GLY A 38 -5.57 -8.30 43.95
N ASP A 39 -4.63 -8.50 43.02
CA ASP A 39 -3.71 -7.45 42.60
C ASP A 39 -4.44 -6.30 41.89
N ILE A 40 -4.14 -5.09 42.29
CA ILE A 40 -4.62 -3.86 41.67
C ILE A 40 -3.62 -3.43 40.60
N ILE A 41 -4.11 -3.29 39.36
CA ILE A 41 -3.29 -2.85 38.23
C ILE A 41 -3.71 -1.45 37.83
N ASP A 42 -2.83 -0.49 38.08
CA ASP A 42 -2.96 0.88 37.58
C ASP A 42 -2.16 1.02 36.31
N TYR A 43 -2.77 1.53 35.27
CA TYR A 43 -2.07 1.82 34.02
C TYR A 43 -2.54 3.13 33.41
N GLU A 44 -1.58 3.93 33.00
CA GLU A 44 -1.79 5.12 32.20
C GLU A 44 -1.29 4.85 30.77
N VAL A 45 -2.15 5.05 29.81
CA VAL A 45 -1.78 4.94 28.39
C VAL A 45 -1.98 6.29 27.77
N ALA A 46 -0.87 6.96 27.46
CA ALA A 46 -0.90 8.22 26.75
C ALA A 46 -1.84 8.12 25.54
N PRO A 47 -2.70 9.11 25.28
CA PRO A 47 -3.47 9.17 24.04
C PRO A 47 -2.52 8.93 22.85
N LEU A 48 -2.97 8.20 21.83
CA LEU A 48 -2.23 8.22 20.58
C LEU A 48 -2.13 9.67 20.15
N ALA A 49 -0.91 10.18 19.97
CA ALA A 49 -0.75 11.38 19.15
C ALA A 49 -1.46 11.09 17.84
N GLN A 50 -2.64 11.65 17.63
CA GLN A 50 -3.32 11.56 16.36
C GLN A 50 -2.38 12.19 15.36
N LEU A 51 -2.02 11.46 14.31
CA LEU A 51 -1.33 12.02 13.17
C LEU A 51 -2.26 13.12 12.63
N VAL A 52 -1.90 14.36 12.91
CA VAL A 52 -2.59 15.50 12.32
C VAL A 52 -2.18 15.49 10.86
N VAL A 53 -3.14 15.38 9.97
CA VAL A 53 -2.90 15.41 8.51
C VAL A 53 -3.36 16.77 8.02
N GLU A 54 -2.39 17.60 7.69
CA GLU A 54 -2.65 18.94 7.16
C GLU A 54 -2.85 18.88 5.65
N PRO A 55 -3.79 19.67 5.10
CA PRO A 55 -3.92 19.86 3.67
C PRO A 55 -2.66 20.53 3.10
N GLU A 56 -2.18 20.07 1.94
CA GLU A 56 -1.05 20.67 1.24
C GLU A 56 -1.38 20.86 -0.23
N GLU A 57 -1.13 22.05 -0.77
CA GLU A 57 -1.28 22.35 -2.19
C GLU A 57 -0.15 21.70 -3.01
N LEU A 58 -0.37 20.44 -3.36
CA LEU A 58 0.53 19.66 -4.21
C LEU A 58 -0.16 19.40 -5.56
N PRO A 59 0.58 19.34 -6.67
CA PRO A 59 -0.01 19.05 -7.97
C PRO A 59 -0.65 17.66 -8.01
N LEU A 60 -1.89 17.59 -8.49
CA LEU A 60 -2.64 16.37 -8.74
C LEU A 60 -2.89 16.21 -10.23
N ASP A 61 -2.49 15.09 -10.81
CA ASP A 61 -2.88 14.69 -12.17
C ASP A 61 -4.23 13.98 -12.09
N ILE A 62 -5.31 14.76 -12.25
CA ILE A 62 -6.69 14.29 -12.14
C ILE A 62 -7.13 13.73 -13.50
N VAL A 63 -7.41 12.43 -13.53
CA VAL A 63 -7.88 11.71 -14.73
C VAL A 63 -9.39 11.77 -14.87
N PHE A 64 -10.10 11.78 -13.75
CA PHE A 64 -11.56 11.87 -13.70
C PHE A 64 -12.02 12.44 -12.36
N GLU A 65 -13.03 13.26 -12.38
CA GLU A 65 -13.67 13.78 -11.17
C GLU A 65 -15.15 14.06 -11.39
N ASP A 66 -15.98 13.63 -10.43
CA ASP A 66 -17.35 14.03 -10.28
C ASP A 66 -17.70 14.24 -8.78
N ASP A 67 -18.99 14.22 -8.43
CA ASP A 67 -19.45 14.41 -7.04
C ASP A 67 -19.08 13.24 -6.11
N ASP A 68 -18.93 12.01 -6.63
CA ASP A 68 -18.75 10.80 -5.84
C ASP A 68 -17.37 10.17 -5.95
N LEU A 69 -16.69 10.37 -7.08
CA LEU A 69 -15.47 9.68 -7.45
C LEU A 69 -14.42 10.66 -7.96
N LEU A 70 -13.18 10.44 -7.52
CA LEU A 70 -12.00 11.07 -8.07
C LEU A 70 -11.01 9.97 -8.47
N VAL A 71 -10.43 10.05 -9.65
CA VAL A 71 -9.35 9.16 -10.12
C VAL A 71 -8.12 10.00 -10.44
N VAL A 72 -7.01 9.66 -9.82
CA VAL A 72 -5.75 10.39 -9.94
C VAL A 72 -4.67 9.47 -10.50
N ASN A 73 -3.83 10.00 -11.38
CA ASN A 73 -2.58 9.38 -11.78
C ASN A 73 -1.47 9.81 -10.81
N LYS A 74 -1.22 8.99 -9.80
CA LYS A 74 -0.22 9.28 -8.76
C LYS A 74 1.21 9.22 -9.33
N PRO A 75 2.07 10.22 -9.14
CA PRO A 75 3.46 10.13 -9.53
C PRO A 75 4.23 9.10 -8.67
N ALA A 76 5.31 8.55 -9.22
CA ALA A 76 6.30 7.80 -8.43
C ALA A 76 7.01 8.75 -7.45
N GLY A 77 7.47 8.24 -6.32
CA GLY A 77 8.09 9.03 -5.24
C GLY A 77 7.09 9.57 -4.20
N MET A 78 5.82 9.77 -4.56
CA MET A 78 4.79 10.26 -3.64
C MET A 78 4.22 9.12 -2.79
N VAL A 79 4.24 9.30 -1.45
CA VAL A 79 3.59 8.37 -0.51
C VAL A 79 2.07 8.51 -0.62
N THR A 80 1.32 7.41 -0.59
CA THR A 80 -0.14 7.46 -0.72
C THR A 80 -0.82 8.11 0.49
N HIS A 81 -0.42 7.79 1.71
CA HIS A 81 -1.05 8.31 2.94
C HIS A 81 -0.02 8.44 4.06
N PRO A 82 -0.21 9.37 4.99
CA PRO A 82 0.70 9.59 6.10
C PRO A 82 0.97 8.33 6.92
N ALA A 83 2.23 8.14 7.27
CA ALA A 83 2.73 7.04 8.09
C ALA A 83 3.94 7.51 8.91
N HIS A 84 4.44 6.67 9.84
CA HIS A 84 5.68 6.96 10.53
C HIS A 84 6.83 7.18 9.53
N GLY A 85 7.44 8.37 9.55
CA GLY A 85 8.52 8.78 8.66
C GLY A 85 8.09 9.48 7.36
N ALA A 86 6.79 9.69 7.15
CA ALA A 86 6.23 10.49 6.06
C ALA A 86 4.87 11.03 6.52
N THR A 87 4.86 12.18 7.18
CA THR A 87 3.66 12.81 7.74
C THR A 87 3.03 13.83 6.81
N ASP A 88 3.79 14.32 5.85
CA ASP A 88 3.51 15.36 4.89
C ASP A 88 3.91 14.93 3.46
N GLY A 89 3.63 15.75 2.48
CA GLY A 89 3.94 15.49 1.07
C GLY A 89 3.23 14.25 0.50
N THR A 90 2.16 13.77 1.11
CA THR A 90 1.47 12.56 0.66
C THR A 90 0.29 12.88 -0.25
N LEU A 91 -0.16 11.87 -1.01
CA LEU A 91 -1.37 12.03 -1.83
C LEU A 91 -2.57 12.47 -0.98
N VAL A 92 -2.72 11.96 0.26
CA VAL A 92 -3.83 12.37 1.14
C VAL A 92 -3.73 13.85 1.53
N ASN A 93 -2.52 14.41 1.76
CA ASN A 93 -2.36 15.84 2.01
C ASN A 93 -2.85 16.67 0.82
N ALA A 94 -2.45 16.27 -0.41
CA ALA A 94 -2.91 16.93 -1.65
C ALA A 94 -4.43 16.79 -1.85
N LEU A 95 -4.98 15.60 -1.62
CA LEU A 95 -6.41 15.33 -1.73
C LEU A 95 -7.24 16.17 -0.75
N LEU A 96 -6.76 16.38 0.46
CA LEU A 96 -7.44 17.20 1.47
C LEU A 96 -7.39 18.70 1.15
N ALA A 97 -6.36 19.17 0.45
CA ALA A 97 -6.32 20.54 -0.07
C ALA A 97 -7.32 20.71 -1.22
N HIS A 98 -7.40 19.73 -2.14
CA HIS A 98 -8.33 19.75 -3.28
C HIS A 98 -9.79 19.55 -2.84
N THR A 99 -10.04 18.60 -1.91
CA THR A 99 -11.38 18.25 -1.41
C THR A 99 -11.35 18.10 0.11
N PRO A 100 -11.58 19.18 0.88
CA PRO A 100 -11.43 19.19 2.35
C PRO A 100 -12.34 18.20 3.11
N THR A 101 -13.47 17.80 2.51
CA THR A 101 -14.54 17.01 3.16
C THR A 101 -14.53 15.54 2.75
N LEU A 102 -13.37 14.97 2.42
CA LEU A 102 -13.27 13.55 2.06
C LEU A 102 -13.70 12.62 3.21
N PRO A 103 -14.45 11.54 2.90
CA PRO A 103 -14.99 10.62 3.91
C PRO A 103 -13.92 9.69 4.49
N GLY A 104 -14.21 9.12 5.67
CA GLY A 104 -13.35 8.15 6.35
C GLY A 104 -12.38 8.75 7.35
N GLU A 105 -11.42 7.96 7.80
CA GLU A 105 -10.36 8.45 8.68
C GLU A 105 -9.47 9.45 7.96
N ARG A 106 -9.13 10.58 8.59
CA ARG A 106 -8.37 11.67 7.95
C ARG A 106 -7.03 11.20 7.36
N VAL A 107 -6.35 10.25 7.99
CA VAL A 107 -5.11 9.66 7.48
C VAL A 107 -5.29 8.81 6.20
N ARG A 108 -6.51 8.47 5.85
CA ARG A 108 -6.87 7.68 4.66
C ARG A 108 -8.09 8.25 3.94
N ALA A 109 -8.32 9.54 4.07
CA ALA A 109 -9.50 10.22 3.56
C ALA A 109 -9.82 9.79 2.12
N GLY A 110 -10.99 9.22 1.90
CA GLY A 110 -11.49 8.77 0.60
C GLY A 110 -10.80 7.54 -0.02
N LEU A 111 -9.69 7.05 0.53
CA LEU A 111 -8.92 5.96 -0.10
C LEU A 111 -9.64 4.61 -0.05
N ILE A 112 -9.81 3.97 -1.20
CA ILE A 112 -10.33 2.60 -1.32
C ILE A 112 -9.21 1.56 -1.52
N HIS A 113 -8.06 1.97 -2.01
CA HIS A 113 -6.83 1.18 -2.15
C HIS A 113 -5.60 2.08 -2.03
N ARG A 114 -4.43 1.50 -2.19
CA ARG A 114 -3.17 2.24 -2.14
C ARG A 114 -2.18 1.77 -3.19
N LEU A 115 -1.25 2.66 -3.55
CA LEU A 115 -0.03 2.34 -4.28
C LEU A 115 1.17 2.52 -3.33
N ASP A 116 2.26 1.82 -3.60
CA ASP A 116 3.53 2.04 -2.90
C ASP A 116 4.10 3.42 -3.27
N ARG A 117 5.01 3.96 -2.46
CA ARG A 117 5.61 5.28 -2.70
C ARG A 117 6.10 5.46 -4.13
N ASP A 118 6.92 4.53 -4.60
CA ASP A 118 7.58 4.63 -5.90
C ASP A 118 6.82 3.93 -7.03
N THR A 119 5.59 3.48 -6.78
CA THR A 119 4.67 2.99 -7.80
C THR A 119 3.83 4.15 -8.30
N SER A 120 3.85 4.40 -9.61
CA SER A 120 3.02 5.41 -10.28
C SER A 120 1.69 4.83 -10.76
N GLY A 121 0.77 5.68 -11.20
CA GLY A 121 -0.44 5.32 -11.92
C GLY A 121 -1.74 5.50 -11.16
N LEU A 122 -2.78 4.86 -11.64
CA LEU A 122 -4.18 5.11 -11.28
C LEU A 122 -4.51 4.69 -9.85
N ILE A 123 -5.15 5.61 -9.14
CA ILE A 123 -5.73 5.39 -7.82
C ILE A 123 -7.12 6.04 -7.76
N ALA A 124 -8.11 5.31 -7.22
CA ALA A 124 -9.46 5.79 -7.06
C ALA A 124 -9.73 6.24 -5.62
N ILE A 125 -10.41 7.37 -5.49
CA ILE A 125 -10.75 8.05 -4.25
C ILE A 125 -12.26 8.27 -4.21
N ALA A 126 -12.91 7.88 -3.13
CA ALA A 126 -14.31 8.16 -2.88
C ALA A 126 -14.46 9.57 -2.30
N LYS A 127 -15.34 10.40 -2.88
CA LYS A 127 -15.61 11.76 -2.40
C LYS A 127 -16.76 11.80 -1.37
N THR A 128 -17.62 10.79 -1.33
CA THR A 128 -18.75 10.69 -0.39
C THR A 128 -18.68 9.42 0.47
N ALA A 129 -19.32 9.43 1.65
CA ALA A 129 -19.37 8.26 2.52
C ALA A 129 -20.09 7.06 1.85
N GLN A 130 -21.10 7.35 1.02
CA GLN A 130 -21.81 6.33 0.24
C GLN A 130 -20.90 5.71 -0.82
N ALA A 131 -20.13 6.53 -1.54
CA ALA A 131 -19.14 6.06 -2.51
C ALA A 131 -18.05 5.21 -1.82
N LEU A 132 -17.53 5.66 -0.69
CA LEU A 132 -16.52 4.92 0.10
C LEU A 132 -17.03 3.53 0.50
N THR A 133 -18.25 3.44 0.99
CA THR A 133 -18.88 2.16 1.37
C THR A 133 -19.10 1.27 0.15
N THR A 134 -19.61 1.82 -0.95
CA THR A 134 -19.94 1.08 -2.18
C THR A 134 -18.65 0.53 -2.84
N LEU A 135 -17.64 1.39 -3.02
CA LEU A 135 -16.38 1.02 -3.65
C LEU A 135 -15.55 0.09 -2.74
N GLY A 136 -15.59 0.30 -1.42
CA GLY A 136 -14.97 -0.60 -0.46
C GLY A 136 -15.55 -2.03 -0.53
N ARG A 137 -16.88 -2.16 -0.65
CA ARG A 137 -17.54 -3.48 -0.88
C ARG A 137 -17.16 -4.07 -2.23
N ALA A 138 -17.11 -3.25 -3.29
CA ALA A 138 -16.71 -3.70 -4.62
C ALA A 138 -15.24 -4.18 -4.63
N MET A 139 -14.33 -3.50 -3.93
CA MET A 139 -12.94 -3.91 -3.75
C MET A 139 -12.84 -5.27 -3.05
N ASN A 140 -13.58 -5.46 -1.95
CA ASN A 140 -13.60 -6.73 -1.21
C ASN A 140 -14.18 -7.89 -2.03
N LYS A 141 -15.14 -7.61 -2.93
CA LYS A 141 -15.74 -8.58 -3.85
C LYS A 141 -14.94 -8.76 -5.15
N ARG A 142 -13.79 -8.09 -5.30
CA ARG A 142 -12.94 -8.13 -6.51
C ARG A 142 -13.64 -7.63 -7.78
N TYR A 143 -14.58 -6.69 -7.64
CA TYR A 143 -15.29 -6.05 -8.76
C TYR A 143 -14.58 -4.81 -9.30
N ILE A 144 -13.45 -4.43 -8.69
CA ILE A 144 -12.56 -3.38 -9.18
C ILE A 144 -11.32 -4.07 -9.74
N HIS A 145 -11.12 -3.93 -11.06
CA HIS A 145 -10.00 -4.53 -11.74
C HIS A 145 -8.87 -3.51 -11.88
N ARG A 146 -7.67 -3.95 -11.57
CA ARG A 146 -6.45 -3.13 -11.62
C ARG A 146 -5.39 -3.88 -12.41
N GLU A 147 -4.88 -3.22 -13.44
CA GLU A 147 -3.81 -3.77 -14.26
C GLU A 147 -2.57 -2.90 -14.10
N TYR A 148 -1.42 -3.56 -14.02
CA TYR A 148 -0.13 -2.93 -13.82
C TYR A 148 0.82 -3.35 -14.92
N LEU A 149 1.73 -2.45 -15.28
CA LEU A 149 2.92 -2.75 -16.08
C LEU A 149 4.13 -2.82 -15.13
N ALA A 150 4.97 -3.83 -15.31
CA ALA A 150 6.23 -3.97 -14.58
C ALA A 150 7.36 -4.37 -15.52
N LEU A 151 8.50 -3.70 -15.39
CA LEU A 151 9.76 -4.21 -15.94
C LEU A 151 10.39 -5.15 -14.92
N VAL A 152 10.74 -6.37 -15.32
CA VAL A 152 11.31 -7.39 -14.43
C VAL A 152 12.66 -7.89 -14.93
N ARG A 153 13.50 -8.37 -14.01
CA ARG A 153 14.77 -9.03 -14.37
C ARG A 153 14.51 -10.43 -14.90
N GLY A 154 15.23 -10.79 -15.95
CA GLY A 154 15.06 -12.06 -16.65
C GLY A 154 13.74 -12.13 -17.40
N ILE A 155 13.50 -13.26 -18.04
CA ILE A 155 12.31 -13.51 -18.84
C ILE A 155 11.64 -14.74 -18.24
N PRO A 156 10.38 -14.65 -17.75
CA PRO A 156 9.65 -15.83 -17.29
C PRO A 156 9.59 -16.91 -18.38
N ARG A 157 9.75 -18.17 -17.97
CA ARG A 157 9.69 -19.30 -18.88
C ARG A 157 8.34 -19.40 -19.57
N ASP A 158 7.28 -19.29 -18.75
CA ASP A 158 5.90 -19.35 -19.22
C ASP A 158 5.41 -17.95 -19.57
N PRO A 159 4.72 -17.76 -20.71
CA PRO A 159 4.26 -16.45 -21.15
C PRO A 159 3.15 -15.87 -20.28
N GLU A 160 2.49 -16.69 -19.49
CA GLU A 160 1.47 -16.30 -18.51
C GLU A 160 1.54 -17.21 -17.29
N GLY A 161 1.03 -16.72 -16.17
CA GLY A 161 1.00 -17.52 -14.94
C GLY A 161 0.27 -16.85 -13.80
N THR A 162 0.05 -17.64 -12.76
CA THR A 162 -0.55 -17.19 -11.50
C THR A 162 0.43 -17.44 -10.36
N ILE A 163 0.67 -16.39 -9.56
CA ILE A 163 1.51 -16.48 -8.38
C ILE A 163 0.60 -16.41 -7.15
N GLU A 164 0.55 -17.50 -6.42
CA GLU A 164 -0.19 -17.62 -5.17
C GLU A 164 0.79 -17.68 -4.00
N GLY A 165 0.55 -16.86 -2.99
CA GLY A 165 1.41 -16.85 -1.82
C GLY A 165 0.89 -15.91 -0.74
N ALA A 166 0.66 -16.41 0.47
CA ALA A 166 0.23 -15.56 1.57
C ALA A 166 1.35 -14.60 1.99
N ILE A 167 1.04 -13.32 2.09
CA ILE A 167 2.03 -12.25 2.35
C ILE A 167 1.92 -11.80 3.81
N GLY A 168 3.04 -11.83 4.49
CA GLY A 168 3.23 -11.34 5.85
C GLY A 168 4.47 -10.45 5.97
N ARG A 169 4.63 -9.79 7.12
CA ARG A 169 5.81 -8.96 7.39
C ARG A 169 7.04 -9.88 7.55
N ASP A 170 8.15 -9.50 6.92
CA ASP A 170 9.42 -10.23 7.05
C ASP A 170 9.94 -10.09 8.49
N PRO A 171 10.19 -11.20 9.21
CA PRO A 171 10.68 -11.15 10.59
C PRO A 171 12.11 -10.62 10.70
N GLN A 172 12.90 -10.74 9.64
CA GLN A 172 14.31 -10.32 9.63
C GLN A 172 14.47 -8.85 9.18
N ASN A 173 13.51 -8.33 8.40
CA ASN A 173 13.55 -6.95 7.92
C ASN A 173 12.18 -6.29 7.99
N ARG A 174 12.00 -5.36 8.92
CA ARG A 174 10.73 -4.66 9.15
C ARG A 174 10.22 -3.82 7.97
N LEU A 175 11.08 -3.48 7.02
CA LEU A 175 10.70 -2.73 5.81
C LEU A 175 10.17 -3.66 4.70
N ARG A 176 10.39 -4.96 4.82
CA ARG A 176 10.02 -5.97 3.82
C ARG A 176 8.78 -6.76 4.23
N PHE A 177 8.16 -7.30 3.21
CA PHE A 177 7.15 -8.36 3.30
C PHE A 177 7.70 -9.61 2.60
N ALA A 178 7.19 -10.78 2.95
CA ALA A 178 7.61 -12.06 2.39
C ALA A 178 6.41 -13.00 2.25
N ILE A 179 6.54 -14.03 1.42
CA ILE A 179 5.59 -15.14 1.40
C ILE A 179 5.78 -15.93 2.68
N ARG A 180 4.69 -16.12 3.43
CA ARG A 180 4.68 -16.78 4.73
C ARG A 180 3.38 -17.54 4.95
N SER A 181 3.45 -18.66 5.64
CA SER A 181 2.27 -19.49 5.98
C SER A 181 1.27 -18.79 6.91
N ASP A 182 1.76 -17.86 7.78
CA ASP A 182 0.94 -17.04 8.67
C ASP A 182 0.53 -15.69 8.05
N GLY A 183 0.82 -15.48 6.77
CA GLY A 183 0.48 -14.29 6.01
C GLY A 183 -0.99 -14.21 5.60
N LYS A 184 -1.37 -13.13 4.93
CA LYS A 184 -2.69 -12.95 4.32
C LYS A 184 -2.67 -13.46 2.88
N PRO A 185 -3.62 -14.30 2.46
CA PRO A 185 -3.70 -14.82 1.08
C PRO A 185 -3.57 -13.70 0.04
N ALA A 186 -2.76 -13.96 -0.98
CA ALA A 186 -2.53 -13.03 -2.08
C ALA A 186 -2.41 -13.82 -3.40
N VAL A 187 -2.98 -13.25 -4.49
CA VAL A 187 -2.98 -13.82 -5.83
C VAL A 187 -2.67 -12.73 -6.85
N THR A 188 -1.67 -12.99 -7.69
CA THR A 188 -1.23 -12.12 -8.78
C THR A 188 -1.15 -12.93 -10.07
N HIS A 189 -1.84 -12.49 -11.11
CA HIS A 189 -1.71 -13.05 -12.46
C HIS A 189 -0.76 -12.20 -13.26
N TYR A 190 0.05 -12.82 -14.11
CA TYR A 190 0.92 -12.12 -15.05
C TYR A 190 0.78 -12.65 -16.47
N VAL A 191 1.01 -11.76 -17.44
CA VAL A 191 1.15 -12.07 -18.85
C VAL A 191 2.39 -11.37 -19.36
N LEU A 192 3.22 -12.06 -20.12
CA LEU A 192 4.39 -11.51 -20.79
C LEU A 192 3.93 -10.57 -21.91
N ASN A 193 4.20 -9.27 -21.74
CA ASN A 193 3.88 -8.25 -22.74
C ASN A 193 4.97 -8.11 -23.79
N GLU A 194 6.24 -8.02 -23.35
CA GLU A 194 7.38 -7.85 -24.23
C GLU A 194 8.63 -8.53 -23.65
N ARG A 195 9.41 -9.21 -24.52
CA ARG A 195 10.73 -9.72 -24.19
C ARG A 195 11.77 -8.65 -24.47
N LEU A 196 12.66 -8.41 -23.50
CA LEU A 196 13.72 -7.41 -23.56
C LEU A 196 15.08 -8.09 -23.37
N ASN A 197 16.18 -7.32 -23.48
CA ASN A 197 17.52 -7.87 -23.29
C ASN A 197 17.78 -8.15 -21.78
N GLY A 198 17.76 -9.44 -21.41
CA GLY A 198 17.90 -9.90 -20.01
C GLY A 198 16.78 -9.47 -19.07
N ALA A 199 15.63 -9.04 -19.61
CA ALA A 199 14.48 -8.52 -18.88
C ALA A 199 13.17 -8.82 -19.62
N ALA A 200 12.05 -8.50 -19.00
CA ALA A 200 10.74 -8.54 -19.63
C ALA A 200 9.83 -7.42 -19.12
N GLU A 201 8.87 -7.02 -19.94
CA GLU A 201 7.71 -6.28 -19.46
C GLU A 201 6.56 -7.23 -19.25
N LEU A 202 5.94 -7.15 -18.08
CA LEU A 202 4.78 -7.95 -17.70
C LEU A 202 3.55 -7.07 -17.51
N ILE A 203 2.40 -7.57 -17.95
CA ILE A 203 1.07 -7.09 -17.52
C ILE A 203 0.66 -7.91 -16.31
N LEU A 204 0.26 -7.24 -15.21
CA LEU A 204 -0.13 -7.91 -13.98
C LEU A 204 -1.55 -7.54 -13.58
N ARG A 205 -2.33 -8.53 -13.14
CA ARG A 205 -3.69 -8.35 -12.62
C ARG A 205 -3.76 -8.88 -11.20
N LEU A 206 -4.39 -8.10 -10.32
CA LEU A 206 -4.47 -8.40 -8.90
C LEU A 206 -5.87 -8.83 -8.49
N GLU A 207 -6.00 -10.01 -7.86
CA GLU A 207 -7.21 -10.37 -7.12
C GLU A 207 -7.24 -9.77 -5.71
N THR A 208 -6.08 -9.57 -5.13
CA THR A 208 -5.87 -9.03 -3.78
C THR A 208 -4.96 -7.80 -3.85
N GLY A 209 -4.86 -7.03 -2.76
CA GLY A 209 -4.01 -5.83 -2.70
C GLY A 209 -3.23 -5.78 -1.39
N ARG A 210 -2.29 -6.71 -1.18
CA ARG A 210 -1.43 -6.70 0.00
C ARG A 210 -0.26 -5.75 -0.21
N THR A 211 0.29 -5.24 0.86
CA THR A 211 1.48 -4.37 0.81
C THR A 211 2.61 -5.05 0.05
N HIS A 212 3.19 -4.37 -0.91
CA HIS A 212 4.27 -4.85 -1.79
C HIS A 212 3.94 -6.13 -2.58
N GLN A 213 2.67 -6.49 -2.75
CA GLN A 213 2.27 -7.80 -3.29
C GLN A 213 2.96 -8.18 -4.60
N ILE A 214 2.86 -7.34 -5.63
CA ILE A 214 3.50 -7.59 -6.94
C ILE A 214 5.00 -7.82 -6.76
N ARG A 215 5.65 -6.94 -6.02
CA ARG A 215 7.10 -6.93 -5.80
C ARG A 215 7.58 -8.21 -5.10
N VAL A 216 6.86 -8.63 -4.05
CA VAL A 216 7.15 -9.88 -3.31
C VAL A 216 6.92 -11.10 -4.20
N HIS A 217 5.80 -11.16 -4.90
CA HIS A 217 5.44 -12.29 -5.76
C HIS A 217 6.44 -12.47 -6.90
N LEU A 218 6.76 -11.40 -7.63
CA LEU A 218 7.72 -11.47 -8.73
C LEU A 218 9.13 -11.82 -8.26
N ALA A 219 9.56 -11.30 -7.12
CA ALA A 219 10.85 -11.67 -6.53
C ALA A 219 10.89 -13.15 -6.12
N ALA A 220 9.78 -13.69 -5.61
CA ALA A 220 9.69 -15.09 -5.18
C ALA A 220 9.81 -16.08 -6.35
N ILE A 221 9.38 -15.71 -7.55
CA ILE A 221 9.55 -16.52 -8.77
C ILE A 221 10.87 -16.23 -9.51
N GLY A 222 11.78 -15.44 -8.92
CA GLY A 222 13.10 -15.13 -9.50
C GLY A 222 13.12 -13.98 -10.50
N HIS A 223 12.01 -13.25 -10.67
CA HIS A 223 11.87 -12.13 -11.59
C HIS A 223 11.57 -10.81 -10.85
N PRO A 224 12.45 -10.30 -9.98
CA PRO A 224 12.21 -9.08 -9.23
C PRO A 224 12.02 -7.88 -10.18
N VAL A 225 11.20 -6.92 -9.75
CA VAL A 225 10.98 -5.68 -10.50
C VAL A 225 12.30 -4.93 -10.64
N ILE A 226 12.54 -4.37 -11.83
CA ILE A 226 13.73 -3.56 -12.15
C ILE A 226 13.78 -2.38 -11.19
N ASN A 227 14.98 -2.07 -10.70
CA ASN A 227 15.29 -0.97 -9.78
C ASN A 227 14.54 -1.01 -8.44
N ASP A 228 14.01 -2.18 -8.03
CA ASP A 228 13.38 -2.34 -6.72
C ASP A 228 14.44 -2.37 -5.60
N PRO A 229 14.47 -1.37 -4.70
CA PRO A 229 15.50 -1.28 -3.67
C PRO A 229 15.34 -2.31 -2.54
N LEU A 230 14.15 -2.92 -2.40
CA LEU A 230 13.87 -3.87 -1.33
C LEU A 230 13.93 -5.33 -1.78
N TYR A 231 13.44 -5.64 -2.97
CA TYR A 231 13.28 -7.02 -3.46
C TYR A 231 14.16 -7.36 -4.66
N GLY A 232 14.79 -6.35 -5.24
CA GLY A 232 15.70 -6.48 -6.37
C GLY A 232 17.07 -5.87 -6.09
N ARG A 233 17.61 -5.21 -7.09
CA ARG A 233 18.84 -4.41 -7.00
C ARG A 233 18.59 -3.05 -7.63
N SER A 234 18.94 -1.99 -6.93
CA SER A 234 19.01 -0.66 -7.53
C SER A 234 20.10 -0.65 -8.60
N ASP A 235 19.82 0.04 -9.71
CA ASP A 235 20.71 0.14 -10.84
C ASP A 235 20.68 1.58 -11.35
N ALA A 236 21.77 2.29 -11.16
CA ALA A 236 21.89 3.72 -11.48
C ALA A 236 21.76 4.03 -12.99
N ARG A 237 21.80 3.02 -13.87
CA ARG A 237 21.53 3.21 -15.30
C ARG A 237 20.10 3.64 -15.55
N PHE A 238 19.18 3.28 -14.67
CA PHE A 238 17.77 3.66 -14.77
C PHE A 238 17.53 4.91 -13.91
N ALA A 239 17.10 5.99 -14.53
CA ALA A 239 16.69 7.21 -13.84
C ALA A 239 15.29 7.05 -13.21
N LEU A 240 15.10 5.96 -12.46
CA LEU A 240 13.84 5.62 -11.79
C LEU A 240 13.94 5.98 -10.31
N PRO A 241 12.90 6.57 -9.70
CA PRO A 241 12.88 6.88 -8.28
C PRO A 241 12.82 5.60 -7.40
N GLY A 242 12.44 4.47 -7.96
CA GLY A 242 12.33 3.17 -7.31
C GLY A 242 11.97 2.08 -8.31
N GLN A 243 11.12 1.14 -7.92
CA GLN A 243 10.70 0.02 -8.75
C GLN A 243 9.97 0.45 -10.03
N ALA A 244 10.32 -0.15 -11.17
CA ALA A 244 9.66 0.05 -12.46
C ALA A 244 8.28 -0.63 -12.48
N LEU A 245 7.32 -0.03 -11.77
CA LEU A 245 5.96 -0.54 -11.58
C LEU A 245 4.94 0.60 -11.73
N HIS A 246 3.95 0.40 -12.60
CA HIS A 246 2.96 1.40 -12.96
C HIS A 246 1.55 0.81 -12.98
N ALA A 247 0.59 1.41 -12.28
CA ALA A 247 -0.83 1.06 -12.30
C ALA A 247 -1.48 1.67 -13.55
N SER A 248 -1.46 0.93 -14.66
CA SER A 248 -1.83 1.44 -15.99
C SER A 248 -3.32 1.49 -16.24
N LYS A 249 -4.10 0.51 -15.71
CA LYS A 249 -5.56 0.47 -15.95
C LYS A 249 -6.33 0.26 -14.66
N LEU A 250 -7.49 0.90 -14.62
CA LEU A 250 -8.46 0.79 -13.53
C LEU A 250 -9.86 0.68 -14.11
N GLU A 251 -10.56 -0.41 -13.78
CA GLU A 251 -11.96 -0.60 -14.16
C GLU A 251 -12.81 -0.75 -12.90
N LEU A 252 -13.90 -0.04 -12.86
CA LEU A 252 -14.87 -0.08 -11.75
C LEU A 252 -16.27 0.29 -12.22
N LYS A 253 -17.28 0.00 -11.40
CA LYS A 253 -18.60 0.57 -11.59
C LYS A 253 -18.73 1.84 -10.77
N HIS A 254 -19.23 2.91 -11.40
CA HIS A 254 -19.50 4.17 -10.71
C HIS A 254 -20.37 3.93 -9.46
N PRO A 255 -20.03 4.52 -8.29
CA PRO A 255 -20.71 4.18 -7.03
C PRO A 255 -22.18 4.55 -7.01
N ARG A 256 -22.61 5.60 -7.73
CA ARG A 256 -24.00 6.08 -7.82
C ARG A 256 -24.70 5.50 -9.06
N THR A 257 -24.22 5.82 -10.26
CA THR A 257 -24.89 5.51 -11.53
C THR A 257 -24.80 4.04 -11.94
N LYS A 258 -23.84 3.28 -11.39
CA LYS A 258 -23.51 1.87 -11.73
C LYS A 258 -22.97 1.68 -13.15
N GLU A 259 -22.72 2.75 -13.88
CA GLU A 259 -22.03 2.73 -15.16
C GLU A 259 -20.64 2.11 -15.02
N ARG A 260 -20.19 1.36 -16.03
CA ARG A 260 -18.82 0.85 -16.09
C ARG A 260 -17.88 1.95 -16.55
N LEU A 261 -16.90 2.25 -15.71
CA LEU A 261 -15.85 3.19 -16.00
C LEU A 261 -14.55 2.44 -16.25
N HIS A 262 -13.82 2.88 -17.25
CA HIS A 262 -12.52 2.38 -17.62
C HIS A 262 -11.56 3.54 -17.77
N PHE A 263 -10.43 3.46 -17.04
CA PHE A 263 -9.37 4.46 -17.07
C PHE A 263 -8.06 3.79 -17.47
N GLU A 264 -7.30 4.46 -18.32
CA GLU A 264 -5.98 4.01 -18.76
C GLU A 264 -5.03 5.21 -18.81
N VAL A 265 -3.82 5.04 -18.30
CA VAL A 265 -2.75 6.03 -18.35
C VAL A 265 -1.45 5.37 -18.79
N ALA A 266 -0.68 6.10 -19.60
CA ALA A 266 0.64 5.64 -20.03
C ALA A 266 1.63 5.68 -18.86
N PRO A 267 2.63 4.78 -18.86
CA PRO A 267 3.73 4.86 -17.91
C PRO A 267 4.48 6.20 -18.02
N PRO A 268 5.07 6.69 -16.92
CA PRO A 268 5.81 7.94 -16.92
C PRO A 268 7.08 7.84 -17.80
N PRO A 269 7.63 8.99 -18.25
CA PRO A 269 8.78 9.02 -19.15
C PRO A 269 9.99 8.21 -18.67
N GLU A 270 10.24 8.19 -17.36
CA GLU A 270 11.35 7.44 -16.75
C GLU A 270 11.18 5.92 -16.92
N TYR A 271 9.94 5.44 -16.81
CA TYR A 271 9.63 4.02 -17.08
C TYR A 271 9.85 3.69 -18.56
N ALA A 272 9.37 4.56 -19.47
CA ALA A 272 9.55 4.39 -20.90
C ALA A 272 11.04 4.41 -21.29
N ALA A 273 11.83 5.33 -20.73
CA ALA A 273 13.27 5.40 -20.94
C ALA A 273 13.99 4.15 -20.42
N ALA A 274 13.60 3.63 -19.25
CA ALA A 274 14.15 2.38 -18.72
C ALA A 274 13.85 1.19 -19.64
N LYS A 275 12.63 1.13 -20.18
CA LYS A 275 12.24 0.10 -21.15
C LYS A 275 13.07 0.17 -22.44
N GLU A 276 13.30 1.36 -22.98
CA GLU A 276 14.14 1.55 -24.17
C GLU A 276 15.61 1.13 -23.94
N LEU A 277 16.15 1.40 -22.75
CA LEU A 277 17.49 0.92 -22.36
C LEU A 277 17.58 -0.62 -22.33
N LEU A 278 16.49 -1.29 -21.96
CA LEU A 278 16.40 -2.74 -21.90
C LEU A 278 16.11 -3.40 -23.26
N ARG A 279 15.70 -2.64 -24.28
CA ARG A 279 15.55 -3.11 -25.67
C ARG A 279 16.90 -3.23 -26.41
N ARG A 280 17.88 -2.44 -26.00
CA ARG A 280 19.25 -2.41 -26.56
C ARG A 280 20.10 -3.55 -25.97
#